data_a4f27eb90af7a3e4ea3a347807fdf3e5
#
_entry.id   a4f27eb90af7a3e4ea3a347807fdf3e5
#
_cell.length_a   1.000
_cell.length_b   1.000
_cell.length_c   1.000
_cell.angle_alpha   90.00
_cell.angle_beta   90.00
_cell.angle_gamma   90.00
#
_symmetry.space_group_name_H-M   'P 1'
#
loop_
_entity.id
_entity.type
_entity.pdbx_description
1 polymer ?
#
loop_
_entity_poly.entity_id
_entity_poly.type
_entity_poly.pdbx_seq_one_letter_code
_entity_poly.pdbx_strand_id
1 'polypeptide(L)'
;LGVTTLELLPVHAKTEDPFLQAKGLHNYWGYNTLNYFAPESEYAATDAVTEFKTMVRELHSAGIEVILDVVYNHTGEGPQNASAVSYRGLADSVYYATDETGAYLDYTHCGNSLNTDEPLVRQLIHESLRYWADEMHIDGFRFDLAPTLFRKHGTVNFDHELHRMIVDDPVLGSLKLIVEPWDLGPDGYQRGKFPQPYLEWNDVFRDTSRQFWKGEKPAAELAALMVHRGRPVINFVTCHDGFTLLDLVSYEQKRNVANGEDNR
;
A
#
# COMPACT_ATOMS: atom_id res chain seq x y z
N LEU A 1 20.24 -10.15 13.35
CA LEU A 1 19.22 -9.22 13.87
C LEU A 1 17.85 -9.88 14.10
N GLY A 2 17.66 -11.13 13.61
CA GLY A 2 16.41 -11.86 13.76
C GLY A 2 15.27 -11.41 12.83
N VAL A 3 15.60 -10.68 11.74
CA VAL A 3 14.64 -10.34 10.69
C VAL A 3 14.31 -11.59 9.89
N THR A 4 13.03 -11.87 9.69
CA THR A 4 12.53 -13.04 8.95
C THR A 4 11.76 -12.65 7.69
N THR A 5 11.34 -11.41 7.57
CA THR A 5 10.54 -10.92 6.47
C THR A 5 10.92 -9.47 6.17
N LEU A 6 11.03 -9.10 4.91
CA LEU A 6 11.17 -7.73 4.43
C LEU A 6 9.89 -7.32 3.72
N GLU A 7 9.31 -6.19 4.12
CA GLU A 7 8.26 -5.50 3.39
C GLU A 7 8.90 -4.35 2.63
N LEU A 8 8.86 -4.43 1.31
CA LEU A 8 9.45 -3.43 0.41
C LEU A 8 8.42 -2.34 0.11
N LEU A 9 8.86 -1.08 0.08
CA LEU A 9 8.09 0.00 -0.53
C LEU A 9 7.72 -0.36 -1.98
N PRO A 10 6.71 0.30 -2.60
CA PRO A 10 6.25 -0.07 -3.93
C PRO A 10 7.38 -0.20 -4.95
N VAL A 11 7.42 -1.34 -5.61
CA VAL A 11 8.45 -1.70 -6.62
C VAL A 11 7.90 -1.70 -8.05
N HIS A 12 6.61 -1.46 -8.22
CA HIS A 12 5.98 -1.36 -9.53
C HIS A 12 6.50 -0.16 -10.31
N ALA A 13 6.51 -0.28 -11.63
CA ALA A 13 6.83 0.84 -12.52
C ALA A 13 5.96 2.05 -12.19
N LYS A 14 6.58 3.18 -11.95
CA LYS A 14 5.96 4.40 -11.40
C LYS A 14 6.12 5.60 -12.32
N THR A 15 5.38 6.65 -12.05
CA THR A 15 5.61 7.98 -12.62
C THR A 15 6.14 8.94 -11.57
N GLU A 16 6.84 9.96 -12.06
CA GLU A 16 7.30 11.07 -11.25
C GLU A 16 6.22 12.17 -11.15
N ASP A 17 6.08 12.76 -9.99
CA ASP A 17 5.21 13.91 -9.81
C ASP A 17 5.79 15.15 -10.52
N PRO A 18 5.02 15.87 -11.34
CA PRO A 18 5.51 17.06 -12.04
C PRO A 18 6.10 18.12 -11.10
N PHE A 19 5.54 18.27 -9.90
CA PHE A 19 6.05 19.23 -8.92
C PHE A 19 7.39 18.84 -8.31
N LEU A 20 7.66 17.53 -8.16
CA LEU A 20 8.95 17.01 -7.72
C LEU A 20 9.99 17.22 -8.81
N GLN A 21 9.67 16.87 -10.05
CA GLN A 21 10.54 17.08 -11.21
C GLN A 21 10.93 18.57 -11.37
N ALA A 22 9.97 19.49 -11.21
CA ALA A 22 10.22 20.92 -11.27
C ALA A 22 11.21 21.42 -10.20
N LYS A 23 11.37 20.67 -9.10
CA LYS A 23 12.31 20.95 -8.00
C LYS A 23 13.60 20.12 -8.09
N GLY A 24 13.76 19.29 -9.12
CA GLY A 24 14.88 18.35 -9.23
C GLY A 24 14.85 17.24 -8.19
N LEU A 25 13.68 16.90 -7.69
CA LEU A 25 13.42 15.82 -6.74
C LEU A 25 12.79 14.63 -7.47
N HIS A 26 12.85 13.46 -6.84
CA HIS A 26 12.28 12.21 -7.33
C HIS A 26 11.26 11.64 -6.36
N ASN A 27 10.27 10.90 -6.87
CA ASN A 27 9.35 10.12 -6.05
C ASN A 27 10.09 8.94 -5.40
N TYR A 28 10.49 9.11 -4.16
CA TYR A 28 11.26 8.13 -3.40
C TYR A 28 10.44 6.93 -2.94
N TRP A 29 9.15 7.13 -2.61
CA TRP A 29 8.32 6.07 -2.03
C TRP A 29 7.72 5.11 -3.05
N GLY A 30 7.47 5.57 -4.28
CA GLY A 30 6.95 4.73 -5.36
C GLY A 30 5.43 4.55 -5.40
N TYR A 31 4.64 5.33 -4.66
CA TYR A 31 3.17 5.18 -4.61
C TYR A 31 2.43 5.75 -5.82
N ASN A 32 3.10 6.08 -6.91
CA ASN A 32 2.52 6.57 -8.17
C ASN A 32 2.62 5.51 -9.28
N THR A 33 2.00 4.37 -9.09
CA THR A 33 2.07 3.22 -10.00
C THR A 33 1.51 3.53 -11.39
N LEU A 34 2.26 3.14 -12.42
CA LEU A 34 1.84 3.17 -13.83
C LEU A 34 1.51 1.79 -14.39
N ASN A 35 2.29 0.78 -14.02
CA ASN A 35 2.17 -0.56 -14.55
C ASN A 35 2.29 -1.60 -13.42
N TYR A 36 1.26 -2.40 -13.25
CA TYR A 36 1.17 -3.41 -12.21
C TYR A 36 1.93 -4.70 -12.49
N PHE A 37 2.52 -4.87 -13.69
CA PHE A 37 3.19 -6.10 -14.11
C PHE A 37 4.70 -5.93 -14.33
N ALA A 38 5.25 -4.77 -14.03
CA ALA A 38 6.67 -4.52 -14.25
C ALA A 38 7.32 -3.91 -12.99
N PRO A 39 8.51 -4.36 -12.61
CA PRO A 39 9.32 -3.66 -11.62
C PRO A 39 9.83 -2.32 -12.18
N GLU A 40 10.05 -1.35 -11.30
CA GLU A 40 10.60 -0.05 -11.65
C GLU A 40 12.03 -0.17 -12.18
N SER A 41 12.26 0.32 -13.39
CA SER A 41 13.53 0.21 -14.07
C SER A 41 14.66 1.03 -13.43
N GLU A 42 14.31 2.13 -12.75
CA GLU A 42 15.31 2.97 -12.04
C GLU A 42 15.93 2.26 -10.84
N TYR A 43 15.33 1.18 -10.35
CA TYR A 43 15.88 0.39 -9.24
C TYR A 43 16.88 -0.68 -9.71
N ALA A 44 17.07 -0.84 -11.01
CA ALA A 44 17.94 -1.84 -11.60
C ALA A 44 19.15 -1.22 -12.30
N ALA A 45 20.26 -1.95 -12.31
CA ALA A 45 21.45 -1.54 -13.04
C ALA A 45 21.39 -1.95 -14.52
N THR A 46 20.67 -3.04 -14.84
CA THR A 46 20.57 -3.61 -16.19
C THR A 46 19.13 -4.01 -16.53
N ASP A 47 18.70 -5.19 -16.12
CA ASP A 47 17.37 -5.75 -16.38
C ASP A 47 16.59 -5.88 -15.07
N ALA A 48 15.55 -5.06 -14.91
CA ALA A 48 14.81 -4.96 -13.66
C ALA A 48 14.12 -6.28 -13.24
N VAL A 49 13.63 -7.06 -14.20
CA VAL A 49 12.96 -8.34 -13.91
C VAL A 49 13.97 -9.37 -13.40
N THR A 50 15.10 -9.50 -14.08
CA THR A 50 16.17 -10.44 -13.71
C THR A 50 16.80 -10.07 -12.36
N GLU A 51 17.04 -8.78 -12.13
CA GLU A 51 17.62 -8.30 -10.88
C GLU A 51 16.66 -8.48 -9.72
N PHE A 52 15.36 -8.20 -9.92
CA PHE A 52 14.34 -8.42 -8.89
C PHE A 52 14.24 -9.91 -8.51
N LYS A 53 14.12 -10.81 -9.50
CA LYS A 53 14.10 -12.26 -9.25
C LYS A 53 15.38 -12.74 -8.55
N THR A 54 16.51 -12.15 -8.87
CA THR A 54 17.78 -12.46 -8.21
C THR A 54 17.77 -12.01 -6.75
N MET A 55 17.32 -10.80 -6.47
CA MET A 55 17.18 -10.29 -5.11
C MET A 55 16.28 -11.20 -4.25
N VAL A 56 15.09 -11.57 -4.76
CA VAL A 56 14.18 -12.47 -4.04
C VAL A 56 14.84 -13.81 -3.74
N ARG A 57 15.50 -14.43 -4.73
CA ARG A 57 16.22 -15.69 -4.55
C ARG A 57 17.30 -15.61 -3.48
N GLU A 58 18.10 -14.53 -3.46
CA GLU A 58 19.16 -14.34 -2.46
C GLU A 58 18.58 -14.14 -1.05
N LEU A 59 17.46 -13.39 -0.93
CA LEU A 59 16.74 -13.23 0.35
C LEU A 59 16.18 -14.56 0.85
N HIS A 60 15.53 -15.35 -0.02
CA HIS A 60 15.05 -16.69 0.31
C HIS A 60 16.19 -17.60 0.74
N SER A 61 17.34 -17.55 0.08
CA SER A 61 18.54 -18.33 0.46
C SER A 61 19.05 -17.97 1.86
N ALA A 62 18.80 -16.74 2.32
CA ALA A 62 19.08 -16.27 3.66
C ALA A 62 17.95 -16.54 4.67
N GLY A 63 16.87 -17.19 4.26
CA GLY A 63 15.68 -17.47 5.09
C GLY A 63 14.83 -16.23 5.37
N ILE A 64 14.85 -15.25 4.45
CA ILE A 64 14.08 -14.00 4.57
C ILE A 64 12.98 -13.99 3.50
N GLU A 65 11.75 -13.85 3.94
CA GLU A 65 10.57 -13.68 3.07
C GLU A 65 10.50 -12.25 2.53
N VAL A 66 9.83 -12.08 1.38
CA VAL A 66 9.63 -10.81 0.71
C VAL A 66 8.15 -10.49 0.58
N ILE A 67 7.71 -9.37 1.12
CA ILE A 67 6.37 -8.82 0.98
C ILE A 67 6.44 -7.55 0.14
N LEU A 68 5.52 -7.40 -0.80
CA LEU A 68 5.39 -6.18 -1.60
C LEU A 68 4.29 -5.29 -1.05
N ASP A 69 4.61 -4.02 -0.87
CA ASP A 69 3.62 -2.96 -0.74
C ASP A 69 3.02 -2.65 -2.12
N VAL A 70 1.71 -2.85 -2.29
CA VAL A 70 1.03 -2.75 -3.58
C VAL A 70 -0.06 -1.69 -3.56
N VAL A 71 -0.02 -0.85 -4.58
CA VAL A 71 -0.88 0.33 -4.71
C VAL A 71 -1.90 0.10 -5.82
N TYR A 72 -2.94 -0.69 -5.53
CA TYR A 72 -4.04 -0.94 -6.48
C TYR A 72 -5.24 -0.01 -6.25
N ASN A 73 -5.19 0.85 -5.24
CA ASN A 73 -6.28 1.76 -4.93
C ASN A 73 -6.36 2.96 -5.89
N HIS A 74 -5.24 3.40 -6.46
CA HIS A 74 -5.14 4.48 -7.44
C HIS A 74 -4.01 4.24 -8.43
N THR A 75 -3.89 5.11 -9.45
CA THR A 75 -2.76 5.15 -10.37
C THR A 75 -2.03 6.49 -10.29
N GLY A 76 -0.77 6.51 -10.74
CA GLY A 76 0.01 7.74 -10.87
C GLY A 76 -0.50 8.74 -11.93
N GLU A 77 -1.66 8.49 -12.55
CA GLU A 77 -2.26 9.44 -13.50
C GLU A 77 -2.81 10.71 -12.85
N GLY A 78 -2.98 10.71 -11.51
CA GLY A 78 -3.50 11.87 -10.78
C GLY A 78 -4.96 12.21 -11.14
N PRO A 79 -5.38 13.49 -10.95
CA PRO A 79 -6.76 13.90 -11.16
C PRO A 79 -7.20 13.84 -12.63
N GLN A 80 -8.51 13.83 -12.86
CA GLN A 80 -9.16 13.62 -14.16
C GLN A 80 -8.65 14.54 -15.28
N ASN A 81 -8.21 15.74 -14.95
CA ASN A 81 -7.68 16.74 -15.90
C ASN A 81 -6.16 16.62 -16.11
N ALA A 82 -5.47 15.68 -15.48
CA ALA A 82 -4.05 15.44 -15.73
C ALA A 82 -3.81 14.65 -17.03
N SER A 83 -2.56 14.51 -17.44
CA SER A 83 -2.18 13.76 -18.64
C SER A 83 -2.56 12.29 -18.54
N ALA A 84 -3.06 11.73 -19.64
CA ALA A 84 -3.33 10.30 -19.75
C ALA A 84 -2.01 9.53 -20.00
N VAL A 85 -1.52 8.82 -18.98
CA VAL A 85 -0.24 8.09 -19.04
C VAL A 85 -0.41 6.59 -18.70
N SER A 86 -1.61 6.15 -18.31
CA SER A 86 -1.96 4.78 -17.99
C SER A 86 -3.36 4.43 -18.53
N TYR A 87 -4.27 3.97 -17.71
CA TYR A 87 -5.57 3.39 -18.12
C TYR A 87 -6.58 4.42 -18.64
N ARG A 88 -6.44 5.70 -18.29
CA ARG A 88 -7.32 6.78 -18.79
C ARG A 88 -7.34 6.83 -20.31
N GLY A 89 -6.19 6.67 -20.95
CA GLY A 89 -6.07 6.64 -22.40
C GLY A 89 -6.71 5.41 -23.06
N LEU A 90 -7.03 4.35 -22.30
CA LEU A 90 -7.61 3.11 -22.81
C LEU A 90 -9.13 3.10 -22.66
N ALA A 91 -9.64 3.24 -21.44
CA ALA A 91 -11.07 3.20 -21.14
C ALA A 91 -11.35 3.85 -19.77
N ASP A 92 -11.34 5.15 -19.72
CA ASP A 92 -11.45 5.96 -18.50
C ASP A 92 -12.58 5.51 -17.56
N SER A 93 -13.81 5.45 -18.08
CA SER A 93 -15.00 5.09 -17.29
C SER A 93 -15.04 3.63 -16.80
N VAL A 94 -14.16 2.78 -17.32
CA VAL A 94 -14.02 1.38 -16.86
C VAL A 94 -13.04 1.32 -15.70
N TYR A 95 -11.89 1.97 -15.86
CA TYR A 95 -10.80 1.82 -14.89
C TYR A 95 -10.94 2.71 -13.66
N TYR A 96 -11.58 3.88 -13.78
CA TYR A 96 -11.68 4.83 -12.68
C TYR A 96 -13.10 4.94 -12.13
N ALA A 97 -13.21 4.97 -10.80
CA ALA A 97 -14.47 5.18 -10.12
C ALA A 97 -14.97 6.62 -10.35
N THR A 98 -16.23 6.76 -10.76
CA THR A 98 -16.86 8.05 -11.04
C THR A 98 -18.20 8.16 -10.32
N ASP A 99 -18.64 9.38 -10.07
CA ASP A 99 -20.00 9.67 -9.66
C ASP A 99 -20.97 9.69 -10.85
N GLU A 100 -22.24 10.02 -10.59
CA GLU A 100 -23.30 10.11 -11.61
C GLU A 100 -23.04 11.20 -12.66
N THR A 101 -22.17 12.16 -12.39
CA THR A 101 -21.80 13.24 -13.33
C THR A 101 -20.59 12.86 -14.20
N GLY A 102 -19.94 11.74 -13.91
CA GLY A 102 -18.70 11.30 -14.52
C GLY A 102 -17.44 11.91 -13.90
N ALA A 103 -17.55 12.62 -12.77
CA ALA A 103 -16.40 13.13 -12.04
C ALA A 103 -15.75 11.99 -11.21
N TYR A 104 -14.42 11.98 -11.11
CA TYR A 104 -13.70 10.96 -10.35
C TYR A 104 -14.08 10.97 -8.88
N LEU A 105 -14.34 9.77 -8.36
CA LEU A 105 -14.37 9.52 -6.93
C LEU A 105 -12.93 9.30 -6.46
N ASP A 106 -12.50 10.11 -5.50
CA ASP A 106 -11.14 10.06 -4.95
C ASP A 106 -11.18 9.74 -3.46
N TYR A 107 -11.01 8.46 -3.13
CA TYR A 107 -10.94 7.97 -1.75
C TYR A 107 -9.50 7.97 -1.21
N THR A 108 -8.53 8.40 -2.02
CA THR A 108 -7.11 8.27 -1.76
C THR A 108 -6.41 9.62 -1.57
N HIS A 109 -7.04 10.72 -2.01
CA HIS A 109 -6.45 12.06 -2.17
C HIS A 109 -5.26 12.10 -3.16
N CYS A 110 -5.15 11.09 -4.03
CA CYS A 110 -4.16 11.05 -5.11
C CYS A 110 -4.77 11.46 -6.47
N GLY A 111 -6.03 11.87 -6.47
CA GLY A 111 -6.72 12.40 -7.64
C GLY A 111 -7.56 11.38 -8.41
N ASN A 112 -7.48 10.09 -8.07
CA ASN A 112 -8.31 9.04 -8.64
C ASN A 112 -8.43 7.84 -7.70
N SER A 113 -9.41 6.99 -7.95
CA SER A 113 -9.51 5.65 -7.38
C SER A 113 -9.86 4.65 -8.47
N LEU A 114 -9.25 3.46 -8.45
CA LEU A 114 -9.61 2.40 -9.38
C LEU A 114 -11.02 1.87 -9.10
N ASN A 115 -11.75 1.58 -10.18
CA ASN A 115 -13.13 1.08 -10.13
C ASN A 115 -13.16 -0.44 -9.96
N THR A 116 -13.07 -0.92 -8.74
CA THR A 116 -13.13 -2.36 -8.45
C THR A 116 -14.53 -2.96 -8.58
N ASP A 117 -15.58 -2.14 -8.79
CA ASP A 117 -16.90 -2.64 -9.21
C ASP A 117 -16.87 -3.25 -10.62
N GLU A 118 -15.90 -2.87 -11.46
CA GLU A 118 -15.73 -3.42 -12.80
C GLU A 118 -15.00 -4.76 -12.80
N PRO A 119 -15.54 -5.80 -13.46
CA PRO A 119 -14.90 -7.12 -13.51
C PRO A 119 -13.51 -7.09 -14.13
N LEU A 120 -13.29 -6.25 -15.15
CA LEU A 120 -12.00 -6.12 -15.82
C LEU A 120 -10.92 -5.58 -14.87
N VAL A 121 -11.26 -4.62 -14.02
CA VAL A 121 -10.33 -4.05 -13.03
C VAL A 121 -9.99 -5.08 -11.96
N ARG A 122 -10.98 -5.85 -11.49
CA ARG A 122 -10.73 -6.96 -10.56
C ARG A 122 -9.82 -8.03 -11.16
N GLN A 123 -10.06 -8.39 -12.42
CA GLN A 123 -9.22 -9.34 -13.14
C GLN A 123 -7.78 -8.81 -13.28
N LEU A 124 -7.61 -7.55 -13.66
CA LEU A 124 -6.30 -6.89 -13.76
C LEU A 124 -5.52 -7.00 -12.44
N ILE A 125 -6.16 -6.67 -11.33
CA ILE A 125 -5.54 -6.74 -9.99
C ILE A 125 -5.18 -8.19 -9.64
N HIS A 126 -6.11 -9.13 -9.83
CA HIS A 126 -5.90 -10.53 -9.52
C HIS A 126 -4.75 -11.13 -10.35
N GLU A 127 -4.72 -10.88 -11.66
CA GLU A 127 -3.65 -11.36 -12.53
C GLU A 127 -2.29 -10.75 -12.19
N SER A 128 -2.28 -9.48 -11.80
CA SER A 128 -1.05 -8.85 -11.31
C SER A 128 -0.53 -9.50 -10.03
N LEU A 129 -1.40 -9.70 -9.04
CA LEU A 129 -1.04 -10.41 -7.81
C LEU A 129 -0.49 -11.81 -8.11
N ARG A 130 -1.15 -12.55 -9.01
CA ARG A 130 -0.67 -13.87 -9.46
C ARG A 130 0.69 -13.80 -10.15
N TYR A 131 0.93 -12.83 -11.00
CA TYR A 131 2.23 -12.62 -11.64
C TYR A 131 3.35 -12.42 -10.62
N TRP A 132 3.14 -11.57 -9.63
CA TRP A 132 4.14 -11.33 -8.59
C TRP A 132 4.35 -12.54 -7.69
N ALA A 133 3.32 -13.30 -7.40
CA ALA A 133 3.41 -14.53 -6.62
C ALA A 133 4.10 -15.66 -7.40
N ASP A 134 3.65 -15.96 -8.63
CA ASP A 134 4.10 -17.11 -9.40
C ASP A 134 5.44 -16.88 -10.11
N GLU A 135 5.63 -15.68 -10.68
CA GLU A 135 6.81 -15.39 -11.50
C GLU A 135 7.93 -14.71 -10.71
N MET A 136 7.59 -13.84 -9.76
CA MET A 136 8.56 -13.11 -8.95
C MET A 136 8.84 -13.79 -7.61
N HIS A 137 8.02 -14.80 -7.24
CA HIS A 137 8.16 -15.62 -6.03
C HIS A 137 8.14 -14.84 -4.72
N ILE A 138 7.28 -13.82 -4.62
CA ILE A 138 7.11 -13.09 -3.37
C ILE A 138 6.20 -13.85 -2.39
N ASP A 139 6.32 -13.56 -1.09
CA ASP A 139 5.68 -14.32 -0.01
C ASP A 139 4.43 -13.64 0.55
N GLY A 140 4.12 -12.44 0.07
CA GLY A 140 2.93 -11.73 0.51
C GLY A 140 2.79 -10.32 -0.05
N PHE A 141 1.67 -9.69 0.31
CA PHE A 141 1.31 -8.35 -0.12
C PHE A 141 0.86 -7.50 1.07
N ARG A 142 1.26 -6.24 1.09
CA ARG A 142 0.65 -5.19 1.90
C ARG A 142 -0.15 -4.29 0.97
N PHE A 143 -1.46 -4.25 1.16
CA PHE A 143 -2.37 -3.44 0.35
C PHE A 143 -2.49 -2.03 0.95
N ASP A 144 -1.99 -1.06 0.20
CA ASP A 144 -2.12 0.35 0.48
C ASP A 144 -3.59 0.78 0.45
N LEU A 145 -4.03 1.60 1.41
CA LEU A 145 -5.40 2.11 1.55
C LEU A 145 -6.47 1.04 1.18
N ALA A 146 -6.35 -0.15 1.78
CA ALA A 146 -7.11 -1.33 1.38
C ALA A 146 -8.64 -1.17 1.33
N PRO A 147 -9.32 -0.36 2.17
CA PRO A 147 -10.77 -0.18 2.06
C PRO A 147 -11.21 0.31 0.68
N THR A 148 -10.40 1.12 -0.01
CA THR A 148 -10.70 1.60 -1.37
C THR A 148 -10.93 0.43 -2.35
N LEU A 149 -10.20 -0.68 -2.20
CA LEU A 149 -10.30 -1.87 -3.06
C LEU A 149 -11.59 -2.67 -2.86
N PHE A 150 -12.25 -2.48 -1.73
CA PHE A 150 -13.46 -3.22 -1.35
C PHE A 150 -14.69 -2.32 -1.27
N ARG A 151 -14.67 -1.19 -1.99
CA ARG A 151 -15.84 -0.33 -2.13
C ARG A 151 -16.75 -0.85 -3.23
N LYS A 152 -18.01 -1.06 -2.88
CA LYS A 152 -19.08 -1.40 -3.80
C LYS A 152 -20.06 -0.23 -3.83
N HIS A 153 -20.22 0.39 -4.99
CA HIS A 153 -21.02 1.61 -5.14
C HIS A 153 -20.64 2.69 -4.10
N GLY A 154 -19.35 2.88 -3.89
CA GLY A 154 -18.81 3.88 -2.96
C GLY A 154 -18.76 3.49 -1.48
N THR A 155 -19.39 2.38 -1.06
CA THR A 155 -19.42 1.91 0.33
C THR A 155 -18.49 0.72 0.54
N VAL A 156 -17.73 0.72 1.63
CA VAL A 156 -16.85 -0.42 1.97
C VAL A 156 -17.70 -1.65 2.26
N ASN A 157 -17.45 -2.73 1.52
CA ASN A 157 -18.19 -3.99 1.62
C ASN A 157 -17.24 -5.19 1.49
N PHE A 158 -17.05 -5.95 2.56
CA PHE A 158 -16.17 -7.11 2.58
C PHE A 158 -16.77 -8.37 1.90
N ASP A 159 -18.02 -8.33 1.43
CA ASP A 159 -18.55 -9.33 0.49
C ASP A 159 -18.19 -9.03 -0.97
N HIS A 160 -17.24 -8.11 -1.17
CA HIS A 160 -16.77 -7.70 -2.48
C HIS A 160 -16.14 -8.86 -3.25
N GLU A 161 -16.38 -8.93 -4.55
CA GLU A 161 -15.90 -10.00 -5.42
C GLU A 161 -14.37 -10.10 -5.46
N LEU A 162 -13.66 -8.96 -5.44
CA LEU A 162 -12.19 -8.95 -5.40
C LEU A 162 -11.65 -9.63 -4.14
N HIS A 163 -12.30 -9.45 -2.98
CA HIS A 163 -11.92 -10.17 -1.77
C HIS A 163 -11.93 -11.67 -1.98
N ARG A 164 -13.04 -12.20 -2.54
CA ARG A 164 -13.17 -13.63 -2.82
C ARG A 164 -12.15 -14.12 -3.84
N MET A 165 -11.92 -13.34 -4.91
CA MET A 165 -10.90 -13.68 -5.93
C MET A 165 -9.51 -13.82 -5.31
N ILE A 166 -9.14 -13.01 -4.33
CA ILE A 166 -7.85 -13.09 -3.65
C ILE A 166 -7.81 -14.26 -2.66
N VAL A 167 -8.81 -14.38 -1.80
CA VAL A 167 -8.77 -15.33 -0.68
C VAL A 167 -9.04 -16.77 -1.13
N ASP A 168 -9.90 -16.96 -2.11
CA ASP A 168 -10.25 -18.29 -2.64
C ASP A 168 -9.23 -18.80 -3.67
N ASP A 169 -8.32 -17.95 -4.15
CA ASP A 169 -7.23 -18.37 -5.04
C ASP A 169 -6.23 -19.23 -4.25
N PRO A 170 -5.90 -20.45 -4.76
CA PRO A 170 -5.06 -21.41 -4.02
C PRO A 170 -3.62 -20.93 -3.78
N VAL A 171 -3.13 -19.99 -4.56
CA VAL A 171 -1.80 -19.38 -4.37
C VAL A 171 -1.93 -18.15 -3.47
N LEU A 172 -2.73 -17.16 -3.88
CA LEU A 172 -2.85 -15.88 -3.17
C LEU A 172 -3.38 -16.04 -1.75
N GLY A 173 -4.38 -16.90 -1.55
CA GLY A 173 -4.96 -17.17 -0.24
C GLY A 173 -4.01 -17.88 0.75
N SER A 174 -2.89 -18.44 0.26
CA SER A 174 -1.85 -19.06 1.07
C SER A 174 -0.75 -18.08 1.49
N LEU A 175 -0.68 -16.90 0.86
CA LEU A 175 0.33 -15.88 1.12
C LEU A 175 0.00 -15.02 2.35
N LYS A 176 0.96 -14.24 2.80
CA LYS A 176 0.75 -13.21 3.82
C LYS A 176 0.01 -12.03 3.20
N LEU A 177 -1.24 -11.82 3.59
CA LEU A 177 -2.08 -10.71 3.13
C LEU A 177 -2.18 -9.68 4.25
N ILE A 178 -1.53 -8.55 4.08
CA ILE A 178 -1.51 -7.45 5.04
C ILE A 178 -2.32 -6.30 4.46
N VAL A 179 -3.04 -5.57 5.29
CA VAL A 179 -3.83 -4.43 4.87
C VAL A 179 -3.50 -3.20 5.71
N GLU A 180 -3.43 -2.08 5.05
CA GLU A 180 -3.64 -0.78 5.67
C GLU A 180 -5.16 -0.59 5.82
N PRO A 181 -5.71 -0.67 7.06
CA PRO A 181 -7.16 -0.81 7.24
C PRO A 181 -7.90 0.53 7.26
N TRP A 182 -7.45 1.51 6.51
CA TRP A 182 -8.09 2.81 6.32
C TRP A 182 -7.89 3.35 4.91
N ASP A 183 -8.79 4.23 4.49
CA ASP A 183 -8.63 5.14 3.37
C ASP A 183 -9.17 6.53 3.78
N LEU A 184 -9.15 7.51 2.85
CA LEU A 184 -9.52 8.90 3.14
C LEU A 184 -10.96 9.23 2.73
N GLY A 185 -11.71 8.25 2.25
CA GLY A 185 -13.12 8.39 1.90
C GLY A 185 -14.07 8.28 3.09
N PRO A 186 -15.37 8.47 2.86
CA PRO A 186 -16.39 8.23 3.86
C PRO A 186 -16.31 6.80 4.39
N ASP A 187 -16.48 6.62 5.72
CA ASP A 187 -16.35 5.33 6.40
C ASP A 187 -15.05 4.58 6.11
N GLY A 188 -13.97 5.31 5.75
CA GLY A 188 -12.70 4.73 5.36
C GLY A 188 -11.97 3.98 6.47
N TYR A 189 -12.17 4.31 7.74
CA TYR A 189 -11.50 3.66 8.87
C TYR A 189 -12.17 2.31 9.21
N GLN A 190 -11.53 1.22 8.81
CA GLN A 190 -12.07 -0.15 8.88
C GLN A 190 -11.27 -1.09 9.81
N ARG A 191 -10.37 -0.55 10.64
CA ARG A 191 -9.59 -1.35 11.57
C ARG A 191 -10.47 -2.24 12.45
N GLY A 192 -10.09 -3.51 12.58
CA GLY A 192 -10.84 -4.53 13.33
C GLY A 192 -11.97 -5.17 12.54
N LYS A 193 -12.21 -4.78 11.28
CA LYS A 193 -13.34 -5.26 10.48
C LYS A 193 -12.92 -6.14 9.29
N PHE A 194 -11.66 -6.09 8.84
CA PHE A 194 -11.21 -6.91 7.72
C PHE A 194 -11.41 -8.40 8.02
N PRO A 195 -11.95 -9.18 7.08
CA PRO A 195 -12.13 -10.62 7.27
C PRO A 195 -10.79 -11.36 7.31
N GLN A 196 -10.80 -12.60 7.81
CA GLN A 196 -9.65 -13.49 7.66
C GLN A 196 -9.46 -13.81 6.16
N PRO A 197 -8.20 -13.98 5.68
CA PRO A 197 -6.96 -14.11 6.44
C PRO A 197 -6.14 -12.81 6.61
N TYR A 198 -6.72 -11.64 6.34
CA TYR A 198 -5.96 -10.39 6.38
C TYR A 198 -5.39 -10.06 7.76
N LEU A 199 -4.13 -9.61 7.75
CA LEU A 199 -3.42 -9.04 8.89
C LEU A 199 -3.52 -7.51 8.81
N GLU A 200 -4.06 -6.86 9.83
CA GLU A 200 -4.24 -5.42 9.81
C GLU A 200 -3.04 -4.68 10.42
N TRP A 201 -2.59 -3.60 9.79
CA TRP A 201 -1.68 -2.65 10.44
C TRP A 201 -2.33 -2.04 11.67
N ASN A 202 -1.62 -2.05 12.80
CA ASN A 202 -2.13 -1.65 14.10
C ASN A 202 -1.67 -0.23 14.48
N ASP A 203 -2.40 0.78 14.01
CA ASP A 203 -2.17 2.18 14.33
C ASP A 203 -2.34 2.49 15.83
N VAL A 204 -3.25 1.80 16.51
CA VAL A 204 -3.44 1.98 17.96
C VAL A 204 -2.21 1.51 18.75
N PHE A 205 -1.56 0.43 18.32
CA PHE A 205 -0.29 0.01 18.91
C PHE A 205 0.80 1.06 18.64
N ARG A 206 0.92 1.54 17.41
CA ARG A 206 1.86 2.59 17.02
C ARG A 206 1.71 3.82 17.93
N ASP A 207 0.51 4.35 18.02
CA ASP A 207 0.22 5.60 18.72
C ASP A 207 0.36 5.43 20.23
N THR A 208 -0.12 4.33 20.80
CA THR A 208 0.02 4.03 22.24
C THR A 208 1.49 3.83 22.62
N SER A 209 2.28 3.15 21.77
CA SER A 209 3.72 2.99 22.01
C SER A 209 4.44 4.34 22.06
N ARG A 210 4.16 5.20 21.07
CA ARG A 210 4.75 6.56 21.02
C ARG A 210 4.36 7.40 22.23
N GLN A 211 3.09 7.39 22.61
CA GLN A 211 2.58 8.12 23.78
C GLN A 211 3.13 7.57 25.11
N PHE A 212 3.31 6.26 25.22
CA PHE A 212 3.96 5.66 26.39
C PHE A 212 5.39 6.17 26.58
N TRP A 213 6.21 6.15 25.53
CA TRP A 213 7.59 6.63 25.63
C TRP A 213 7.71 8.15 25.85
N LYS A 214 6.68 8.91 25.49
CA LYS A 214 6.57 10.34 25.87
C LYS A 214 6.08 10.57 27.31
N GLY A 215 5.66 9.53 28.02
CA GLY A 215 5.11 9.66 29.36
C GLY A 215 3.62 10.08 29.40
N GLU A 216 2.94 10.06 28.27
CA GLU A 216 1.54 10.47 28.11
C GLU A 216 0.55 9.34 28.40
N LYS A 217 1.00 8.07 28.35
CA LYS A 217 0.18 6.88 28.62
C LYS A 217 0.83 5.93 29.62
N PRO A 218 0.03 5.23 30.45
CA PRO A 218 0.55 4.26 31.41
C PRO A 218 1.01 2.97 30.72
N ALA A 219 2.01 2.29 31.30
CA ALA A 219 2.53 1.02 30.79
C ALA A 219 1.46 -0.09 30.66
N ALA A 220 0.41 -0.04 31.48
CA ALA A 220 -0.67 -1.01 31.43
C ALA A 220 -1.43 -1.01 30.08
N GLU A 221 -1.59 0.16 29.44
CA GLU A 221 -2.25 0.25 28.13
C GLU A 221 -1.39 -0.40 27.03
N LEU A 222 -0.09 -0.11 27.02
CA LEU A 222 0.83 -0.72 26.05
C LEU A 222 0.90 -2.26 26.28
N ALA A 223 1.03 -2.70 27.54
CA ALA A 223 1.08 -4.10 27.88
C ALA A 223 -0.20 -4.86 27.44
N ALA A 224 -1.37 -4.24 27.59
CA ALA A 224 -2.64 -4.82 27.15
C ALA A 224 -2.64 -5.06 25.63
N LEU A 225 -2.07 -4.15 24.84
CA LEU A 225 -1.95 -4.30 23.38
C LEU A 225 -0.93 -5.39 22.99
N MET A 226 0.16 -5.54 23.73
CA MET A 226 1.18 -6.56 23.48
C MET A 226 0.69 -7.98 23.74
N VAL A 227 -0.22 -8.17 24.70
CA VAL A 227 -0.77 -9.49 25.07
C VAL A 227 -2.15 -9.75 24.46
N HIS A 228 -2.64 -8.85 23.61
CA HIS A 228 -3.94 -8.99 22.99
C HIS A 228 -4.00 -10.26 22.13
N ARG A 229 -5.00 -11.11 22.40
CA ARG A 229 -5.24 -12.39 21.70
C ARG A 229 -6.44 -12.28 20.73
N GLY A 230 -6.65 -11.10 20.17
CA GLY A 230 -7.71 -10.87 19.20
C GLY A 230 -7.33 -11.30 17.78
N ARG A 231 -7.83 -10.58 16.79
CA ARG A 231 -7.45 -10.79 15.39
C ARG A 231 -5.95 -10.58 15.20
N PRO A 232 -5.32 -11.33 14.29
CA PRO A 232 -3.90 -11.14 13.99
C PRO A 232 -3.69 -9.72 13.38
N VAL A 233 -2.69 -9.02 13.89
CA VAL A 233 -2.34 -7.66 13.52
C VAL A 233 -0.84 -7.51 13.33
N ILE A 234 -0.42 -6.52 12.56
CA ILE A 234 0.98 -6.11 12.44
C ILE A 234 1.21 -4.92 13.37
N ASN A 235 1.90 -5.16 14.48
CA ASN A 235 2.31 -4.10 15.39
C ASN A 235 3.56 -3.41 14.85
N PHE A 236 3.53 -2.09 14.74
CA PHE A 236 4.66 -1.28 14.28
C PHE A 236 4.79 0.01 15.10
N VAL A 237 5.94 0.66 15.04
CA VAL A 237 6.21 1.94 15.70
C VAL A 237 6.43 3.05 14.66
N THR A 238 7.11 2.72 13.56
CA THR A 238 7.38 3.60 12.42
C THR A 238 7.11 2.85 11.11
N CYS A 239 6.78 3.58 10.07
CA CYS A 239 6.69 3.10 8.70
C CYS A 239 7.28 4.19 7.76
N HIS A 240 6.97 4.15 6.46
CA HIS A 240 7.37 5.17 5.51
C HIS A 240 6.74 6.54 5.82
N ASP A 241 5.53 6.56 6.39
CA ASP A 241 4.84 7.77 6.82
C ASP A 241 5.39 8.31 8.13
N GLY A 242 5.56 9.62 8.19
CA GLY A 242 5.96 10.34 9.38
C GLY A 242 7.47 10.26 9.65
N PHE A 243 7.85 10.28 10.92
CA PHE A 243 9.25 10.26 11.33
C PHE A 243 9.93 8.91 11.07
N THR A 244 11.19 8.95 10.66
CA THR A 244 12.10 7.80 10.84
C THR A 244 12.21 7.47 12.33
N LEU A 245 12.69 6.26 12.67
CA LEU A 245 12.87 5.89 14.08
C LEU A 245 13.85 6.84 14.79
N LEU A 246 14.90 7.29 14.10
CA LEU A 246 15.86 8.25 14.64
C LEU A 246 15.19 9.62 14.90
N ASP A 247 14.45 10.13 13.94
CA ASP A 247 13.79 11.43 14.06
C ASP A 247 12.70 11.40 15.13
N LEU A 248 11.96 10.29 15.23
CA LEU A 248 10.91 10.09 16.24
C LEU A 248 11.43 10.26 17.68
N VAL A 249 12.66 9.83 17.95
CA VAL A 249 13.30 9.92 19.28
C VAL A 249 14.19 11.15 19.45
N SER A 250 14.37 11.95 18.40
CA SER A 250 15.31 13.08 18.41
C SER A 250 14.61 14.44 18.33
N TYR A 251 13.41 14.52 17.72
CA TYR A 251 12.78 15.80 17.41
C TYR A 251 11.32 15.86 17.88
N GLU A 252 10.94 17.03 18.39
CA GLU A 252 9.55 17.33 18.77
C GLU A 252 8.67 17.74 17.57
N GLN A 253 9.29 18.21 16.49
CA GLN A 253 8.59 18.69 15.29
C GLN A 253 9.21 18.14 14.03
N LYS A 254 8.41 18.06 12.95
CA LYS A 254 8.87 17.67 11.61
C LYS A 254 10.10 18.49 11.18
N ARG A 255 10.97 17.83 10.40
CA ARG A 255 12.15 18.44 9.76
C ARG A 255 12.22 18.03 8.30
N ASN A 256 11.15 18.29 7.56
CA ASN A 256 10.97 17.91 6.14
C ASN A 256 11.23 19.08 5.18
N VAL A 257 11.99 20.10 5.57
CA VAL A 257 12.25 21.27 4.71
C VAL A 257 12.88 20.88 3.37
N ALA A 258 13.65 19.80 3.38
CA ALA A 258 14.32 19.28 2.17
C ALA A 258 13.35 18.79 1.08
N ASN A 259 12.10 18.44 1.42
CA ASN A 259 11.10 18.04 0.42
C ASN A 259 10.50 19.23 -0.36
N GLY A 260 10.80 20.46 0.07
CA GLY A 260 10.33 21.68 -0.61
C GLY A 260 8.84 21.99 -0.44
N GLU A 261 8.19 21.47 0.60
CA GLU A 261 6.76 21.60 0.88
C GLU A 261 6.48 22.28 2.24
N ASP A 262 7.22 23.31 2.57
CA ASP A 262 7.07 24.09 3.82
C ASP A 262 7.05 23.21 5.09
N ASN A 263 7.90 22.20 5.14
CA ASN A 263 8.00 21.27 6.26
C ASN A 263 6.74 20.39 6.48
N ARG A 264 5.98 20.14 5.41
CA ARG A 264 4.75 19.34 5.45
C ARG A 264 5.04 17.86 5.70
#